data_e0289c847dff528d87533155c52f0bbe
#
_entry.id   e0289c847dff528d87533155c52f0bbe
#
_cell.length_a   1.000
_cell.length_b   1.000
_cell.length_c   1.000
_cell.angle_alpha   90.00
_cell.angle_beta   90.00
_cell.angle_gamma   90.00
#
_symmetry.space_group_name_H-M   'P 1'
#
loop_
_entity.id
_entity.type
_entity.pdbx_description
1 polymer ?
#
loop_
_entity_poly.entity_id
_entity_poly.type
_entity_poly.pdbx_seq_one_letter_code
_entity_poly.pdbx_strand_id
1 'polypeptide(L)'
;DDLIAIRQLQTRGVQLDLERAVLWPHTPLQAALAGHLPYTSIGAETLVLYPSATRRARAIGFLQARARRGRPEADVVYLAPALDADDDAVAIWYRLLAECAHEIGGRGGQRVFAQIPPGDGVEEVFRQAGFNAYAREEIFYLRDFLPALEKSNGLRRQRARDGWDLLRLYTELTPRPVQLAEGMLSPEGQGGKVGDWWDQSRGAGYILEKEGELAGAARIRRGRAAYWLRLGLHPQAREYADELLRGALALLWAAPHQPIYCSVREYESGIARALESAGFERWQTRSLLVKHTTARAKEPFLKLIPALEPQPKPAAYQAER
;
A
#
# COMPACT_ATOMS: atom_id res chain seq x y z
N ASP A 1 -29.19 2.50 6.77
CA ASP A 1 -29.19 3.86 6.17
C ASP A 1 -27.90 4.13 5.39
N ASP A 2 -26.73 3.74 5.90
CA ASP A 2 -25.43 4.03 5.27
C ASP A 2 -25.28 3.36 3.90
N LEU A 3 -25.78 2.15 3.70
CA LEU A 3 -25.76 1.46 2.41
C LEU A 3 -26.55 2.20 1.32
N ILE A 4 -27.66 2.86 1.70
CA ILE A 4 -28.45 3.67 0.78
C ILE A 4 -27.64 4.92 0.37
N ALA A 5 -26.96 5.55 1.34
CA ALA A 5 -26.10 6.69 1.09
C ALA A 5 -24.95 6.33 0.13
N ILE A 6 -24.26 5.21 0.37
CA ILE A 6 -23.18 4.71 -0.48
C ILE A 6 -23.71 4.47 -1.91
N ARG A 7 -24.86 3.80 -2.04
CA ARG A 7 -25.49 3.52 -3.35
C ARG A 7 -25.77 4.79 -4.15
N GLN A 8 -26.21 5.86 -3.48
CA GLN A 8 -26.52 7.14 -4.13
C GLN A 8 -25.28 7.93 -4.54
N LEU A 9 -24.22 7.87 -3.75
CA LEU A 9 -23.01 8.67 -3.94
C LEU A 9 -21.90 7.96 -4.73
N GLN A 10 -21.94 6.61 -4.84
CA GLN A 10 -20.87 5.81 -5.44
C GLN A 10 -20.55 6.11 -6.90
N THR A 11 -21.47 6.70 -7.66
CA THR A 11 -21.22 7.06 -9.06
C THR A 11 -20.58 8.43 -9.22
N ARG A 12 -20.50 9.21 -8.15
CA ARG A 12 -20.00 10.58 -8.13
C ARG A 12 -18.66 10.72 -7.40
N GLY A 13 -17.98 9.63 -7.10
CA GLY A 13 -16.75 9.62 -6.35
C GLY A 13 -15.53 9.20 -7.16
N VAL A 14 -14.37 9.15 -6.50
CA VAL A 14 -13.06 8.86 -7.08
C VAL A 14 -12.48 7.59 -6.49
N GLN A 15 -12.07 6.67 -7.37
CA GLN A 15 -11.33 5.46 -7.01
C GLN A 15 -9.84 5.79 -6.85
N LEU A 16 -9.27 5.48 -5.68
CA LEU A 16 -7.88 5.74 -5.37
C LEU A 16 -7.00 4.47 -5.44
N ASP A 17 -7.54 3.28 -5.13
CA ASP A 17 -6.83 1.99 -5.25
C ASP A 17 -6.96 1.45 -6.69
N LEU A 18 -6.14 1.99 -7.58
CA LEU A 18 -6.22 1.69 -9.02
C LEU A 18 -5.86 0.23 -9.32
N GLU A 19 -4.83 -0.32 -8.67
CA GLU A 19 -4.40 -1.69 -8.88
C GLU A 19 -5.55 -2.69 -8.66
N ARG A 20 -6.31 -2.52 -7.57
CA ARG A 20 -7.46 -3.39 -7.31
C ARG A 20 -8.63 -3.11 -8.23
N ALA A 21 -8.86 -1.85 -8.56
CA ALA A 21 -9.95 -1.47 -9.45
C ALA A 21 -9.82 -2.14 -10.82
N VAL A 22 -8.61 -2.24 -11.37
CA VAL A 22 -8.37 -2.89 -12.66
C VAL A 22 -8.30 -4.42 -12.54
N LEU A 23 -7.73 -4.95 -11.46
CA LEU A 23 -7.62 -6.39 -11.25
C LEU A 23 -8.96 -7.06 -10.92
N TRP A 24 -9.73 -6.45 -10.05
CA TRP A 24 -11.04 -6.94 -9.56
C TRP A 24 -12.03 -5.78 -9.54
N PRO A 25 -12.62 -5.44 -10.69
CA PRO A 25 -13.63 -4.38 -10.75
C PRO A 25 -14.78 -4.66 -9.78
N HIS A 26 -15.07 -3.71 -8.91
CA HIS A 26 -16.13 -3.79 -7.93
C HIS A 26 -16.64 -2.39 -7.59
N THR A 27 -17.90 -2.30 -7.15
CA THR A 27 -18.47 -1.04 -6.71
C THR A 27 -18.14 -0.75 -5.24
N PRO A 28 -18.15 0.53 -4.81
CA PRO A 28 -18.03 0.89 -3.40
C PRO A 28 -19.05 0.20 -2.50
N LEU A 29 -20.28 0.00 -2.99
CA LEU A 29 -21.31 -0.74 -2.25
C LEU A 29 -20.91 -2.20 -2.02
N GLN A 30 -20.36 -2.86 -3.05
CA GLN A 30 -19.85 -4.23 -2.91
C GLN A 30 -18.68 -4.29 -1.92
N ALA A 31 -17.79 -3.30 -1.94
CA ALA A 31 -16.68 -3.21 -0.99
C ALA A 31 -17.16 -3.02 0.46
N ALA A 32 -18.17 -2.16 0.68
CA ALA A 32 -18.78 -1.96 1.99
C ALA A 32 -19.45 -3.23 2.52
N LEU A 33 -20.24 -3.92 1.71
CA LEU A 33 -20.87 -5.19 2.08
C LEU A 33 -19.84 -6.29 2.39
N ALA A 34 -18.80 -6.37 1.56
CA ALA A 34 -17.72 -7.34 1.76
C ALA A 34 -16.87 -7.03 2.99
N GLY A 35 -16.84 -5.78 3.47
CA GLY A 35 -16.14 -5.39 4.71
C GLY A 35 -16.67 -6.09 5.96
N HIS A 36 -17.94 -6.50 5.95
CA HIS A 36 -18.57 -7.24 7.04
C HIS A 36 -18.32 -8.75 6.99
N LEU A 37 -17.75 -9.26 5.89
CA LEU A 37 -17.49 -10.68 5.72
C LEU A 37 -16.01 -10.98 5.99
N PRO A 38 -15.70 -12.00 6.81
CA PRO A 38 -14.32 -12.42 7.02
C PRO A 38 -13.70 -12.96 5.72
N TYR A 39 -12.40 -12.73 5.55
CA TYR A 39 -11.59 -13.26 4.44
C TYR A 39 -11.87 -12.70 3.04
N THR A 40 -12.64 -11.62 2.89
CA THR A 40 -12.82 -10.98 1.58
C THR A 40 -11.60 -10.13 1.20
N SER A 41 -11.22 -10.17 -0.08
CA SER A 41 -10.10 -9.36 -0.60
C SER A 41 -10.52 -7.95 -1.02
N ILE A 42 -11.82 -7.70 -1.19
CA ILE A 42 -12.38 -6.43 -1.66
C ILE A 42 -13.01 -5.59 -0.55
N GLY A 43 -13.17 -6.15 0.67
CA GLY A 43 -13.80 -5.46 1.79
C GLY A 43 -13.09 -4.17 2.18
N ALA A 44 -13.86 -3.12 2.49
CA ALA A 44 -13.39 -1.85 2.99
C ALA A 44 -14.31 -1.33 4.10
N GLU A 45 -13.72 -0.69 5.10
CA GLU A 45 -14.47 0.08 6.09
C GLU A 45 -14.97 1.37 5.45
N THR A 46 -16.18 1.79 5.80
CA THR A 46 -16.80 2.96 5.19
C THR A 46 -17.20 3.97 6.26
N LEU A 47 -16.70 5.19 6.13
CA LEU A 47 -17.11 6.36 6.91
C LEU A 47 -18.11 7.16 6.08
N VAL A 48 -19.29 7.44 6.63
CA VAL A 48 -20.33 8.23 5.96
C VAL A 48 -20.51 9.57 6.70
N LEU A 49 -20.44 10.66 5.95
CA LEU A 49 -20.59 12.01 6.48
C LEU A 49 -22.01 12.52 6.29
N TYR A 50 -22.61 12.96 7.40
CA TYR A 50 -23.91 13.62 7.45
C TYR A 50 -23.74 15.10 7.80
N PRO A 51 -24.60 16.01 7.27
CA PRO A 51 -24.50 17.45 7.53
C PRO A 51 -24.85 17.82 8.99
N SER A 52 -25.60 16.98 9.69
CA SER A 52 -25.95 17.17 11.09
C SER A 52 -25.85 15.85 11.86
N ALA A 53 -25.80 15.93 13.21
CA ALA A 53 -25.76 14.77 14.08
C ALA A 53 -26.99 13.86 13.96
N THR A 54 -28.07 14.32 13.35
CA THR A 54 -29.26 13.53 13.09
C THR A 54 -29.12 12.77 11.75
N ARG A 55 -29.08 11.45 11.81
CA ARG A 55 -29.05 10.55 10.64
C ARG A 55 -30.31 10.64 9.73
N ARG A 56 -31.24 11.54 10.03
CA ARG A 56 -32.40 11.85 9.16
C ARG A 56 -32.02 12.72 7.97
N ALA A 57 -30.89 13.45 8.03
CA ALA A 57 -30.37 14.21 6.92
C ALA A 57 -29.78 13.28 5.87
N ARG A 58 -29.81 13.68 4.60
CA ARG A 58 -29.16 12.95 3.51
C ARG A 58 -27.65 13.04 3.69
N ALA A 59 -26.92 11.93 3.49
CA ALA A 59 -25.48 11.92 3.50
C ALA A 59 -24.90 12.81 2.41
N ILE A 60 -23.84 13.56 2.75
CA ILE A 60 -23.16 14.47 1.82
C ILE A 60 -21.88 13.88 1.25
N GLY A 61 -21.32 12.85 1.87
CA GLY A 61 -20.12 12.18 1.36
C GLY A 61 -19.81 10.88 2.09
N PHE A 62 -18.89 10.11 1.54
CA PHE A 62 -18.31 8.95 2.21
C PHE A 62 -16.85 8.70 1.79
N LEU A 63 -16.11 8.03 2.66
CA LEU A 63 -14.76 7.53 2.43
C LEU A 63 -14.73 6.04 2.69
N GLN A 64 -13.97 5.32 1.86
CA GLN A 64 -13.63 3.93 2.14
C GLN A 64 -12.14 3.80 2.42
N ALA A 65 -11.81 3.08 3.49
CA ALA A 65 -10.45 2.73 3.86
C ALA A 65 -10.31 1.21 4.01
N ARG A 66 -9.13 0.70 3.73
CA ARG A 66 -8.81 -0.72 3.85
C ARG A 66 -7.58 -0.92 4.70
N ALA A 67 -7.72 -1.67 5.79
CA ALA A 67 -6.60 -2.08 6.60
C ALA A 67 -5.64 -3.01 5.84
N ARG A 68 -4.34 -2.81 6.01
CA ARG A 68 -3.30 -3.70 5.49
C ARG A 68 -3.09 -4.87 6.44
N ARG A 69 -3.24 -6.09 5.94
CA ARG A 69 -3.15 -7.29 6.78
C ARG A 69 -1.79 -7.41 7.46
N GLY A 70 -1.81 -7.60 8.78
CA GLY A 70 -0.62 -7.79 9.60
C GLY A 70 0.26 -6.55 9.75
N ARG A 71 -0.30 -5.36 9.47
CA ARG A 71 0.36 -4.06 9.63
C ARG A 71 -0.58 -3.05 10.27
N PRO A 72 -0.05 -2.14 11.09
CA PRO A 72 -0.82 -1.03 11.66
C PRO A 72 -1.01 0.10 10.63
N GLU A 73 -1.53 -0.24 9.46
CA GLU A 73 -1.61 0.64 8.29
C GLU A 73 -2.94 0.45 7.55
N ALA A 74 -3.39 1.50 6.87
CA ALA A 74 -4.55 1.43 6.00
C ALA A 74 -4.34 2.24 4.71
N ASP A 75 -5.08 1.88 3.66
CA ASP A 75 -5.16 2.60 2.39
C ASP A 75 -6.51 3.29 2.28
N VAL A 76 -6.55 4.58 1.92
CA VAL A 76 -7.76 5.24 1.44
C VAL A 76 -8.00 4.76 0.03
N VAL A 77 -9.15 4.13 -0.20
CA VAL A 77 -9.42 3.46 -1.47
C VAL A 77 -10.50 4.13 -2.31
N TYR A 78 -11.38 4.91 -1.69
CA TYR A 78 -12.46 5.61 -2.36
C TYR A 78 -12.89 6.86 -1.61
N LEU A 79 -13.26 7.94 -2.34
CA LEU A 79 -13.83 9.19 -1.80
C LEU A 79 -14.98 9.66 -2.67
N ALA A 80 -16.07 10.09 -2.05
CA ALA A 80 -17.21 10.71 -2.71
C ALA A 80 -17.75 11.90 -1.89
N PRO A 81 -18.23 12.96 -2.58
CA PRO A 81 -18.24 13.18 -4.03
C PRO A 81 -16.84 13.47 -4.59
N ALA A 82 -16.67 13.42 -5.92
CA ALA A 82 -15.46 13.92 -6.59
C ALA A 82 -15.37 15.45 -6.45
N LEU A 83 -14.15 16.01 -6.51
CA LEU A 83 -13.93 17.44 -6.24
C LEU A 83 -14.63 18.37 -7.25
N ASP A 84 -14.87 17.88 -8.46
CA ASP A 84 -15.59 18.57 -9.54
C ASP A 84 -17.09 18.32 -9.55
N ALA A 85 -17.58 17.45 -8.69
CA ALA A 85 -18.99 17.04 -8.64
C ALA A 85 -19.84 17.81 -7.61
N ASP A 86 -19.20 18.58 -6.73
CA ASP A 86 -19.88 19.29 -5.63
C ASP A 86 -18.99 20.45 -5.13
N ASP A 87 -19.54 21.63 -4.97
CA ASP A 87 -18.81 22.83 -4.53
C ASP A 87 -18.23 22.67 -3.10
N ASP A 88 -18.90 21.89 -2.25
CA ASP A 88 -18.46 21.61 -0.88
C ASP A 88 -17.50 20.39 -0.79
N ALA A 89 -17.16 19.75 -1.91
CA ALA A 89 -16.37 18.51 -1.92
C ALA A 89 -15.02 18.64 -1.20
N VAL A 90 -14.35 19.79 -1.29
CA VAL A 90 -13.09 20.06 -0.60
C VAL A 90 -13.28 19.95 0.93
N ALA A 91 -14.30 20.59 1.47
CA ALA A 91 -14.59 20.56 2.91
C ALA A 91 -15.05 19.15 3.35
N ILE A 92 -15.82 18.45 2.51
CA ILE A 92 -16.26 17.08 2.75
C ILE A 92 -15.03 16.14 2.81
N TRP A 93 -14.13 16.22 1.85
CA TRP A 93 -12.91 15.40 1.82
C TRP A 93 -12.02 15.64 3.04
N TYR A 94 -11.79 16.92 3.37
CA TYR A 94 -10.99 17.26 4.54
C TYR A 94 -11.54 16.61 5.82
N ARG A 95 -12.85 16.72 6.06
CA ARG A 95 -13.51 16.11 7.23
C ARG A 95 -13.41 14.60 7.22
N LEU A 96 -13.67 13.96 6.08
CA LEU A 96 -13.60 12.50 5.94
C LEU A 96 -12.17 11.97 6.13
N LEU A 97 -11.17 12.64 5.58
CA LEU A 97 -9.76 12.26 5.73
C LEU A 97 -9.26 12.46 7.17
N ALA A 98 -9.69 13.55 7.83
CA ALA A 98 -9.34 13.81 9.22
C ALA A 98 -9.94 12.74 10.14
N GLU A 99 -11.23 12.44 9.97
CA GLU A 99 -11.94 11.41 10.75
C GLU A 99 -11.37 10.01 10.50
N CYS A 100 -11.09 9.66 9.24
CA CYS A 100 -10.45 8.40 8.88
C CYS A 100 -9.11 8.21 9.61
N ALA A 101 -8.27 9.24 9.62
CA ALA A 101 -6.99 9.18 10.32
C ALA A 101 -7.15 9.10 11.85
N HIS A 102 -8.15 9.79 12.40
CA HIS A 102 -8.48 9.72 13.82
C HIS A 102 -8.92 8.32 14.24
N GLU A 103 -9.86 7.72 13.51
CA GLU A 103 -10.38 6.38 13.75
C GLU A 103 -9.28 5.32 13.64
N ILE A 104 -8.46 5.39 12.58
CA ILE A 104 -7.34 4.46 12.38
C ILE A 104 -6.32 4.61 13.51
N GLY A 105 -5.94 5.85 13.87
CA GLY A 105 -5.02 6.13 14.97
C GLY A 105 -5.56 5.65 16.32
N GLY A 106 -6.86 5.86 16.60
CA GLY A 106 -7.52 5.40 17.83
C GLY A 106 -7.48 3.87 18.00
N ARG A 107 -7.41 3.12 16.89
CA ARG A 107 -7.27 1.65 16.89
C ARG A 107 -5.81 1.17 16.86
N GLY A 108 -4.85 2.08 16.98
CA GLY A 108 -3.42 1.77 16.98
C GLY A 108 -2.79 1.70 15.58
N GLY A 109 -3.51 2.15 14.56
CA GLY A 109 -2.94 2.32 13.23
C GLY A 109 -1.90 3.43 13.23
N GLN A 110 -0.79 3.24 12.53
CA GLN A 110 0.35 4.17 12.53
C GLN A 110 0.43 5.01 11.26
N ARG A 111 -0.10 4.51 10.14
CA ARG A 111 -0.01 5.17 8.84
C ARG A 111 -1.27 4.98 8.03
N VAL A 112 -1.65 6.04 7.34
CA VAL A 112 -2.72 6.03 6.34
C VAL A 112 -2.11 6.43 5.01
N PHE A 113 -2.28 5.59 4.00
CA PHE A 113 -1.76 5.80 2.65
C PHE A 113 -2.88 6.21 1.71
N ALA A 114 -2.52 6.96 0.67
CA ALA A 114 -3.38 7.26 -0.46
C ALA A 114 -2.58 7.32 -1.76
N GLN A 115 -3.22 7.00 -2.86
CA GLN A 115 -2.68 7.15 -4.21
C GLN A 115 -3.63 8.04 -4.99
N ILE A 116 -3.18 9.22 -5.37
CA ILE A 116 -4.02 10.21 -6.03
C ILE A 116 -3.47 10.58 -7.43
N PRO A 117 -4.33 11.00 -8.38
CA PRO A 117 -3.82 11.63 -9.58
C PRO A 117 -3.04 12.89 -9.20
N PRO A 118 -1.94 13.22 -9.89
CA PRO A 118 -1.23 14.46 -9.65
C PRO A 118 -2.12 15.64 -10.04
N GLY A 119 -2.02 16.72 -9.29
CA GLY A 119 -2.76 17.95 -9.54
C GLY A 119 -2.92 18.77 -8.26
N ASP A 120 -2.72 20.07 -8.38
CA ASP A 120 -2.61 20.97 -7.24
C ASP A 120 -3.85 20.95 -6.34
N GLY A 121 -5.06 20.84 -6.92
CA GLY A 121 -6.30 20.85 -6.13
C GLY A 121 -6.48 19.60 -5.27
N VAL A 122 -6.20 18.40 -5.81
CA VAL A 122 -6.35 17.13 -5.07
C VAL A 122 -5.25 17.01 -4.03
N GLU A 123 -3.99 17.26 -4.41
CA GLU A 123 -2.83 17.18 -3.50
C GLU A 123 -2.98 18.18 -2.34
N GLU A 124 -3.53 19.38 -2.60
CA GLU A 124 -3.75 20.40 -1.58
C GLU A 124 -4.71 19.95 -0.49
N VAL A 125 -5.85 19.34 -0.85
CA VAL A 125 -6.82 18.84 0.13
C VAL A 125 -6.19 17.75 1.02
N PHE A 126 -5.44 16.83 0.43
CA PHE A 126 -4.72 15.80 1.19
C PHE A 126 -3.64 16.41 2.09
N ARG A 127 -2.90 17.42 1.59
CA ARG A 127 -1.88 18.13 2.37
C ARG A 127 -2.49 18.85 3.57
N GLN A 128 -3.60 19.53 3.39
CA GLN A 128 -4.36 20.17 4.49
C GLN A 128 -4.85 19.14 5.51
N ALA A 129 -5.24 17.96 5.06
CA ALA A 129 -5.59 16.85 5.94
C ALA A 129 -4.35 16.17 6.60
N GLY A 130 -3.12 16.66 6.34
CA GLY A 130 -1.88 16.21 6.96
C GLY A 130 -1.21 15.02 6.27
N PHE A 131 -1.54 14.75 5.01
CA PHE A 131 -0.81 13.80 4.18
C PHE A 131 0.38 14.48 3.52
N ASN A 132 1.47 13.72 3.33
CA ASN A 132 2.66 14.17 2.64
C ASN A 132 2.96 13.25 1.46
N ALA A 133 3.25 13.82 0.30
CA ALA A 133 3.71 13.05 -0.84
C ALA A 133 5.14 12.54 -0.58
N TYR A 134 5.39 11.26 -0.83
CA TYR A 134 6.69 10.63 -0.59
C TYR A 134 7.31 10.02 -1.85
N ALA A 135 6.52 9.76 -2.90
CA ALA A 135 6.98 9.29 -4.20
C ALA A 135 5.93 9.54 -5.28
N ARG A 136 6.37 9.44 -6.54
CA ARG A 136 5.50 9.36 -7.72
C ARG A 136 5.64 8.01 -8.39
N GLU A 137 4.56 7.56 -9.00
CA GLU A 137 4.47 6.29 -9.70
C GLU A 137 3.82 6.51 -11.06
N GLU A 138 4.47 6.01 -12.11
CA GLU A 138 3.90 5.94 -13.46
C GLU A 138 3.30 4.56 -13.68
N ILE A 139 2.14 4.49 -14.29
CA ILE A 139 1.46 3.26 -14.62
C ILE A 139 1.44 3.10 -16.12
N PHE A 140 2.05 2.03 -16.56
CA PHE A 140 2.11 1.61 -17.96
C PHE A 140 1.04 0.55 -18.23
N TYR A 141 0.57 0.51 -19.46
CA TYR A 141 -0.52 -0.34 -19.91
C TYR A 141 -0.20 -0.99 -21.25
N LEU A 142 -0.43 -2.28 -21.36
CA LEU A 142 -0.34 -3.05 -22.59
C LEU A 142 -1.70 -3.72 -22.81
N ARG A 143 -2.42 -3.31 -23.88
CA ARG A 143 -3.75 -3.81 -24.19
C ARG A 143 -3.72 -5.23 -24.74
N ASP A 144 -2.95 -5.40 -25.79
CA ASP A 144 -2.91 -6.65 -26.57
C ASP A 144 -1.51 -7.24 -26.46
N PHE A 145 -1.38 -8.19 -25.56
CA PHE A 145 -0.14 -8.94 -25.45
C PHE A 145 -0.13 -10.04 -26.50
N LEU A 146 0.63 -9.82 -27.58
CA LEU A 146 0.94 -10.87 -28.56
C LEU A 146 2.10 -11.71 -28.05
N PRO A 147 1.87 -12.99 -27.78
CA PRO A 147 2.90 -13.87 -27.23
C PRO A 147 3.90 -14.30 -28.31
N ALA A 148 4.64 -13.37 -28.88
CA ALA A 148 5.75 -13.68 -29.80
C ALA A 148 7.07 -14.02 -29.08
N LEU A 149 7.02 -14.15 -27.75
CA LEU A 149 8.20 -14.34 -26.93
C LEU A 149 8.48 -15.81 -26.71
N GLU A 150 9.61 -16.28 -27.17
CA GLU A 150 10.16 -17.59 -26.81
C GLU A 150 10.16 -17.75 -25.29
N LYS A 151 9.97 -18.98 -24.81
CA LYS A 151 10.05 -19.30 -23.37
C LYS A 151 11.39 -18.79 -22.85
N SER A 152 11.37 -17.63 -22.22
CA SER A 152 12.54 -17.09 -21.52
C SER A 152 12.70 -17.88 -20.21
N ASN A 153 13.78 -18.64 -20.09
CA ASN A 153 14.12 -19.38 -18.87
C ASN A 153 14.83 -18.49 -17.83
N GLY A 154 14.85 -17.18 -18.02
CA GLY A 154 15.64 -16.26 -17.18
C GLY A 154 15.14 -16.07 -15.75
N LEU A 155 13.84 -16.30 -15.48
CA LEU A 155 13.27 -16.06 -14.16
C LEU A 155 12.97 -17.38 -13.43
N ARG A 156 13.47 -17.49 -12.20
CA ARG A 156 13.04 -18.55 -11.28
C ARG A 156 11.99 -18.07 -10.28
N ARG A 157 11.16 -18.97 -9.79
CA ARG A 157 10.20 -18.63 -8.74
C ARG A 157 10.93 -18.24 -7.45
N GLN A 158 10.45 -17.19 -6.81
CA GLN A 158 10.91 -16.75 -5.48
C GLN A 158 10.74 -17.85 -4.43
N ARG A 159 11.74 -18.01 -3.57
CA ARG A 159 11.76 -18.93 -2.43
C ARG A 159 11.88 -18.15 -1.12
N ALA A 160 11.56 -18.78 -0.01
CA ALA A 160 11.65 -18.13 1.31
C ALA A 160 13.08 -17.62 1.63
N ARG A 161 14.11 -18.32 1.18
CA ARG A 161 15.51 -17.92 1.37
C ARG A 161 15.91 -16.62 0.67
N ASP A 162 15.16 -16.22 -0.37
CA ASP A 162 15.47 -15.00 -1.13
C ASP A 162 15.05 -13.71 -0.40
N GLY A 163 14.45 -13.84 0.78
CA GLY A 163 13.92 -12.70 1.54
C GLY A 163 14.98 -11.65 1.89
N TRP A 164 16.20 -12.10 2.23
CA TRP A 164 17.31 -11.20 2.55
C TRP A 164 17.81 -10.44 1.32
N ASP A 165 18.00 -11.13 0.21
CA ASP A 165 18.47 -10.52 -1.05
C ASP A 165 17.44 -9.53 -1.61
N LEU A 166 16.16 -9.85 -1.47
CA LEU A 166 15.07 -8.92 -1.81
C LEU A 166 15.02 -7.70 -0.91
N LEU A 167 15.29 -7.85 0.38
CA LEU A 167 15.39 -6.72 1.30
C LEU A 167 16.57 -5.82 0.93
N ARG A 168 17.70 -6.41 0.59
CA ARG A 168 18.88 -5.70 0.11
C ARG A 168 18.56 -4.94 -1.19
N LEU A 169 17.97 -5.62 -2.19
CA LEU A 169 17.52 -4.99 -3.43
C LEU A 169 16.60 -3.79 -3.14
N TYR A 170 15.60 -3.96 -2.28
CA TYR A 170 14.69 -2.87 -1.90
C TYR A 170 15.46 -1.71 -1.27
N THR A 171 16.39 -1.98 -0.36
CA THR A 171 17.15 -0.95 0.36
C THR A 171 18.06 -0.15 -0.59
N GLU A 172 18.66 -0.82 -1.55
CA GLU A 172 19.56 -0.19 -2.54
C GLU A 172 18.80 0.56 -3.64
N LEU A 173 17.62 0.06 -4.02
CA LEU A 173 16.78 0.68 -5.03
C LEU A 173 15.98 1.87 -4.51
N THR A 174 15.50 1.80 -3.25
CA THR A 174 14.52 2.74 -2.72
C THR A 174 15.18 3.88 -1.94
N PRO A 175 14.91 5.16 -2.28
CA PRO A 175 15.43 6.31 -1.54
C PRO A 175 15.02 6.27 -0.05
N ARG A 176 15.91 6.71 0.83
CA ARG A 176 15.69 6.68 2.28
C ARG A 176 14.41 7.38 2.75
N PRO A 177 13.99 8.53 2.20
CA PRO A 177 12.70 9.14 2.56
C PRO A 177 11.50 8.23 2.27
N VAL A 178 11.54 7.48 1.17
CA VAL A 178 10.50 6.50 0.80
C VAL A 178 10.48 5.32 1.78
N GLN A 179 11.67 4.80 2.14
CA GLN A 179 11.79 3.74 3.14
C GLN A 179 11.19 4.15 4.50
N LEU A 180 11.41 5.41 4.92
CA LEU A 180 10.81 5.96 6.14
C LEU A 180 9.29 6.05 6.03
N ALA A 181 8.79 6.59 4.92
CA ALA A 181 7.35 6.70 4.67
C ALA A 181 6.66 5.34 4.69
N GLU A 182 7.29 4.33 4.10
CA GLU A 182 6.77 2.95 4.04
C GLU A 182 7.03 2.13 5.33
N GLY A 183 7.69 2.73 6.33
CA GLY A 183 7.89 2.12 7.64
C GLY A 183 8.94 1.00 7.71
N MET A 184 9.80 0.90 6.72
CA MET A 184 10.86 -0.11 6.68
C MET A 184 11.94 0.09 7.75
N LEU A 185 12.13 1.33 8.19
CA LEU A 185 13.13 1.72 9.21
C LEU A 185 12.52 1.85 10.61
N SER A 186 11.26 1.47 10.82
CA SER A 186 10.66 1.48 12.16
C SER A 186 11.15 0.29 12.99
N PRO A 187 11.50 0.49 14.29
CA PRO A 187 11.92 -0.59 15.20
C PRO A 187 10.86 -1.70 15.33
N GLU A 188 9.59 -1.34 15.11
CA GLU A 188 8.44 -2.24 15.13
C GLU A 188 8.24 -3.00 13.82
N GLY A 189 8.98 -2.66 12.77
CA GLY A 189 9.06 -3.38 11.50
C GLY A 189 9.71 -4.75 11.68
N GLN A 190 9.20 -5.52 12.66
CA GLN A 190 9.72 -6.79 13.10
C GLN A 190 9.86 -7.77 11.93
N GLY A 191 11.08 -8.13 11.67
CA GLY A 191 11.41 -9.36 10.98
C GLY A 191 11.48 -9.27 9.46
N GLY A 192 12.19 -8.28 8.87
CA GLY A 192 12.68 -8.40 7.48
C GLY A 192 11.60 -8.59 6.40
N LYS A 193 10.36 -8.22 6.69
CA LYS A 193 9.31 -8.21 5.67
C LYS A 193 9.54 -7.00 4.79
N VAL A 194 10.10 -7.24 3.63
CA VAL A 194 10.15 -6.28 2.53
C VAL A 194 8.75 -5.69 2.38
N GLY A 195 8.61 -4.37 2.43
CA GLY A 195 7.35 -3.65 2.50
C GLY A 195 6.27 -4.10 1.50
N ASP A 196 5.17 -3.40 1.43
CA ASP A 196 4.07 -3.67 0.49
C ASP A 196 4.54 -3.87 -0.95
N TRP A 197 5.65 -3.24 -1.28
CA TRP A 197 6.30 -3.35 -2.57
C TRP A 197 6.62 -4.81 -2.93
N TRP A 198 6.92 -5.65 -1.93
CA TRP A 198 7.29 -7.05 -2.15
C TRP A 198 6.51 -8.06 -1.28
N ASP A 199 5.32 -7.71 -0.86
CA ASP A 199 4.48 -8.62 -0.08
C ASP A 199 4.05 -9.84 -0.92
N GLN A 200 4.52 -11.03 -0.54
CA GLN A 200 4.19 -12.31 -1.20
C GLN A 200 2.68 -12.61 -1.21
N SER A 201 1.93 -12.06 -0.25
CA SER A 201 0.48 -12.24 -0.20
C SER A 201 -0.25 -11.60 -1.39
N ARG A 202 0.44 -10.69 -2.11
CA ARG A 202 -0.13 -9.93 -3.22
C ARG A 202 0.23 -10.44 -4.61
N GLY A 203 0.75 -11.67 -4.75
CA GLY A 203 1.05 -12.25 -6.06
C GLY A 203 2.26 -13.18 -6.07
N ALA A 204 2.52 -13.78 -7.23
CA ALA A 204 3.68 -14.64 -7.41
C ALA A 204 4.95 -13.82 -7.64
N GLY A 205 5.99 -14.10 -6.87
CA GLY A 205 7.31 -13.49 -6.99
C GLY A 205 8.24 -14.35 -7.84
N TYR A 206 9.08 -13.68 -8.63
CA TYR A 206 10.10 -14.29 -9.49
C TYR A 206 11.40 -13.50 -9.39
N ILE A 207 12.52 -14.16 -9.55
CA ILE A 207 13.86 -13.64 -9.37
C ILE A 207 14.64 -13.80 -10.67
N LEU A 208 15.30 -12.73 -11.08
CA LEU A 208 16.36 -12.73 -12.08
C LEU A 208 17.70 -12.83 -11.35
N GLU A 209 18.43 -13.90 -11.62
CA GLU A 209 19.72 -14.17 -11.01
C GLU A 209 20.82 -14.10 -12.08
N LYS A 210 21.89 -13.37 -11.82
CA LYS A 210 23.06 -13.24 -12.67
C LYS A 210 24.30 -13.44 -11.85
N GLU A 211 25.20 -14.31 -12.33
CA GLU A 211 26.48 -14.59 -11.66
C GLU A 211 26.33 -15.03 -10.19
N GLY A 212 25.18 -15.63 -9.84
CA GLY A 212 24.88 -16.07 -8.49
C GLY A 212 24.29 -15.00 -7.57
N GLU A 213 24.12 -13.76 -8.06
CA GLU A 213 23.53 -12.64 -7.34
C GLU A 213 22.13 -12.27 -7.87
N LEU A 214 21.32 -11.66 -7.01
CA LEU A 214 19.98 -11.17 -7.36
C LEU A 214 20.13 -9.86 -8.16
N ALA A 215 19.97 -9.97 -9.49
CA ALA A 215 20.01 -8.81 -10.38
C ALA A 215 18.67 -8.07 -10.44
N GLY A 216 17.55 -8.78 -10.28
CA GLY A 216 16.23 -8.18 -10.32
C GLY A 216 15.13 -9.12 -9.85
N ALA A 217 13.95 -8.56 -9.71
CA ALA A 217 12.79 -9.28 -9.25
C ALA A 217 11.52 -8.81 -9.96
N ALA A 218 10.63 -9.75 -10.25
CA ALA A 218 9.32 -9.48 -10.83
C ALA A 218 8.22 -10.03 -9.93
N ARG A 219 7.17 -9.24 -9.76
CA ARG A 219 5.94 -9.68 -9.12
C ARG A 219 4.80 -9.61 -10.10
N ILE A 220 4.03 -10.70 -10.15
CA ILE A 220 2.87 -10.83 -11.02
C ILE A 220 1.64 -11.06 -10.18
N ARG A 221 0.70 -10.12 -10.23
CA ARG A 221 -0.65 -10.29 -9.69
C ARG A 221 -1.61 -10.62 -10.81
N ARG A 222 -2.36 -11.70 -10.62
CA ARG A 222 -3.40 -12.13 -11.56
C ARG A 222 -4.75 -11.70 -11.01
N GLY A 223 -5.42 -10.81 -11.70
CA GLY A 223 -6.78 -10.40 -11.41
C GLY A 223 -7.81 -11.17 -12.23
N ARG A 224 -9.07 -10.80 -12.06
CA ARG A 224 -10.18 -11.31 -12.86
C ARG A 224 -10.22 -10.64 -14.25
N ALA A 225 -9.81 -9.37 -14.33
CA ALA A 225 -9.94 -8.54 -15.53
C ALA A 225 -8.59 -8.10 -16.12
N ALA A 226 -7.49 -8.24 -15.39
CA ALA A 226 -6.17 -7.77 -15.80
C ALA A 226 -5.04 -8.48 -15.05
N TYR A 227 -3.80 -8.25 -15.51
CA TYR A 227 -2.56 -8.56 -14.81
C TYR A 227 -1.90 -7.27 -14.32
N TRP A 228 -1.24 -7.35 -13.16
CA TRP A 228 -0.43 -6.26 -12.64
C TRP A 228 0.99 -6.74 -12.40
N LEU A 229 1.93 -6.07 -13.05
CA LEU A 229 3.36 -6.31 -12.90
C LEU A 229 3.96 -5.26 -11.98
N ARG A 230 4.94 -5.70 -11.21
CA ARG A 230 5.87 -4.85 -10.53
C ARG A 230 7.26 -5.41 -10.72
N LEU A 231 8.18 -4.58 -11.17
CA LEU A 231 9.55 -4.94 -11.49
C LEU A 231 10.49 -4.15 -10.58
N GLY A 232 11.50 -4.80 -10.05
CA GLY A 232 12.59 -4.17 -9.32
C GLY A 232 13.89 -4.65 -9.91
N LEU A 233 14.80 -3.73 -10.21
CA LEU A 233 16.08 -4.03 -10.84
C LEU A 233 17.19 -3.37 -10.05
N HIS A 234 18.24 -4.14 -9.75
CA HIS A 234 19.41 -3.61 -9.04
C HIS A 234 20.00 -2.42 -9.82
N PRO A 235 20.38 -1.32 -9.17
CA PRO A 235 20.88 -0.14 -9.86
C PRO A 235 22.09 -0.38 -10.79
N GLN A 236 22.89 -1.40 -10.48
CA GLN A 236 24.04 -1.81 -11.30
C GLN A 236 23.70 -2.85 -12.38
N ALA A 237 22.46 -3.34 -12.43
CA ALA A 237 22.02 -4.40 -13.37
C ALA A 237 21.00 -3.87 -14.40
N ARG A 238 21.09 -2.58 -14.74
CA ARG A 238 20.11 -1.89 -15.63
C ARG A 238 20.05 -2.47 -17.02
N GLU A 239 21.12 -3.05 -17.51
CA GLU A 239 21.20 -3.74 -18.80
C GLU A 239 20.30 -4.95 -18.91
N TYR A 240 19.88 -5.54 -17.77
CA TYR A 240 18.97 -6.68 -17.73
C TYR A 240 17.49 -6.30 -17.67
N ALA A 241 17.13 -5.02 -17.85
CA ALA A 241 15.73 -4.57 -17.79
C ALA A 241 14.83 -5.26 -18.80
N ASP A 242 15.30 -5.38 -20.05
CA ASP A 242 14.58 -6.08 -21.13
C ASP A 242 14.45 -7.58 -20.87
N GLU A 243 15.47 -8.20 -20.29
CA GLU A 243 15.44 -9.62 -19.93
C GLU A 243 14.44 -9.87 -18.80
N LEU A 244 14.47 -9.04 -17.76
CA LEU A 244 13.52 -9.12 -16.63
C LEU A 244 12.09 -8.98 -17.12
N LEU A 245 11.81 -7.97 -17.96
CA LEU A 245 10.48 -7.76 -18.52
C LEU A 245 10.03 -8.91 -19.41
N ARG A 246 10.87 -9.35 -20.37
CA ARG A 246 10.55 -10.50 -21.24
C ARG A 246 10.29 -11.77 -20.43
N GLY A 247 11.10 -12.02 -19.40
CA GLY A 247 10.89 -13.14 -18.49
C GLY A 247 9.56 -13.07 -17.76
N ALA A 248 9.18 -11.88 -17.26
CA ALA A 248 7.88 -11.68 -16.61
C ALA A 248 6.70 -11.87 -17.56
N LEU A 249 6.80 -11.37 -18.80
CA LEU A 249 5.77 -11.55 -19.82
C LEU A 249 5.65 -13.01 -20.27
N ALA A 250 6.75 -13.72 -20.39
CA ALA A 250 6.77 -15.15 -20.76
C ALA A 250 6.02 -16.03 -19.73
N LEU A 251 5.97 -15.63 -18.46
CA LEU A 251 5.18 -16.30 -17.42
C LEU A 251 3.66 -16.14 -17.60
N LEU A 252 3.23 -15.20 -18.44
CA LEU A 252 1.83 -14.97 -18.79
C LEU A 252 1.43 -15.63 -20.12
N TRP A 253 2.36 -16.29 -20.82
CA TRP A 253 2.12 -16.92 -22.13
C TRP A 253 0.88 -17.83 -22.16
N ALA A 254 0.75 -18.73 -21.19
CA ALA A 254 -0.35 -19.69 -21.12
C ALA A 254 -1.58 -19.17 -20.37
N ALA A 255 -1.57 -17.89 -19.97
CA ALA A 255 -2.64 -17.28 -19.21
C ALA A 255 -3.70 -16.68 -20.17
N PRO A 256 -4.94 -16.45 -19.71
CA PRO A 256 -5.96 -15.77 -20.50
C PRO A 256 -5.47 -14.41 -21.03
N HIS A 257 -5.85 -14.07 -22.26
CA HIS A 257 -5.54 -12.77 -22.84
C HIS A 257 -6.28 -11.67 -22.07
N GLN A 258 -5.52 -10.89 -21.32
CA GLN A 258 -6.02 -9.79 -20.52
C GLN A 258 -5.03 -8.63 -20.57
N PRO A 259 -5.47 -7.40 -20.37
CA PRO A 259 -4.58 -6.24 -20.27
C PRO A 259 -3.53 -6.43 -19.18
N ILE A 260 -2.32 -5.93 -19.44
CA ILE A 260 -1.21 -5.94 -18.49
C ILE A 260 -0.92 -4.51 -18.06
N TYR A 261 -0.91 -4.27 -16.77
CA TYR A 261 -0.48 -3.02 -16.17
C TYR A 261 0.87 -3.23 -15.48
N CYS A 262 1.72 -2.22 -15.52
CA CYS A 262 2.98 -2.20 -14.79
C CYS A 262 3.16 -0.86 -14.09
N SER A 263 3.38 -0.89 -12.78
CA SER A 263 3.69 0.32 -12.03
C SER A 263 5.20 0.48 -11.85
N VAL A 264 5.69 1.69 -12.11
CA VAL A 264 7.11 2.07 -12.05
C VAL A 264 7.25 3.34 -11.23
N ARG A 265 8.06 3.32 -10.19
CA ARG A 265 8.35 4.51 -9.39
C ARG A 265 9.39 5.39 -10.04
N GLU A 266 9.34 6.69 -9.80
CA GLU A 266 10.22 7.69 -10.41
C GLU A 266 11.72 7.40 -10.24
N TYR A 267 12.10 6.67 -9.20
CA TYR A 267 13.49 6.28 -8.93
C TYR A 267 13.88 4.91 -9.53
N GLU A 268 12.95 4.17 -10.12
CA GLU A 268 13.18 2.87 -10.77
C GLU A 268 13.59 3.07 -12.24
N SER A 269 14.71 3.76 -12.44
CA SER A 269 15.20 4.10 -13.77
C SER A 269 15.59 2.85 -14.60
N GLY A 270 15.29 2.86 -15.89
CA GLY A 270 15.57 1.79 -16.83
C GLY A 270 14.37 0.88 -17.14
N ILE A 271 13.46 0.68 -16.21
CA ILE A 271 12.26 -0.16 -16.42
C ILE A 271 11.27 0.53 -17.36
N ALA A 272 11.07 1.84 -17.24
CA ALA A 272 10.16 2.59 -18.10
C ALA A 272 10.52 2.45 -19.59
N ARG A 273 11.81 2.58 -19.92
CA ARG A 273 12.31 2.42 -21.29
C ARG A 273 12.09 1.01 -21.83
N ALA A 274 12.32 -0.02 -21.02
CA ALA A 274 12.08 -1.41 -21.41
C ALA A 274 10.60 -1.65 -21.69
N LEU A 275 9.70 -1.08 -20.87
CA LEU A 275 8.25 -1.16 -21.07
C LEU A 275 7.83 -0.49 -22.40
N GLU A 276 8.30 0.74 -22.66
CA GLU A 276 8.02 1.46 -23.91
C GLU A 276 8.52 0.67 -25.13
N SER A 277 9.73 0.11 -25.06
CA SER A 277 10.30 -0.74 -26.12
C SER A 277 9.50 -2.02 -26.36
N ALA A 278 8.82 -2.53 -25.33
CA ALA A 278 7.93 -3.70 -25.40
C ALA A 278 6.48 -3.35 -25.81
N GLY A 279 6.20 -2.08 -26.15
CA GLY A 279 4.89 -1.63 -26.62
C GLY A 279 3.91 -1.23 -25.51
N PHE A 280 4.38 -1.07 -24.28
CA PHE A 280 3.55 -0.48 -23.23
C PHE A 280 3.40 1.03 -23.46
N GLU A 281 2.21 1.53 -23.22
CA GLU A 281 1.89 2.96 -23.24
C GLU A 281 1.81 3.51 -21.82
N ARG A 282 2.23 4.76 -21.61
CA ARG A 282 2.01 5.45 -20.34
C ARG A 282 0.52 5.76 -20.21
N TRP A 283 -0.07 5.30 -19.12
CA TRP A 283 -1.51 5.45 -18.88
C TRP A 283 -1.84 6.54 -17.86
N GLN A 284 -1.24 6.47 -16.68
CA GLN A 284 -1.50 7.42 -15.60
C GLN A 284 -0.24 7.64 -14.76
N THR A 285 -0.17 8.82 -14.15
CA THR A 285 0.76 9.12 -13.06
C THR A 285 -0.01 9.18 -11.75
N ARG A 286 0.60 8.77 -10.65
CA ARG A 286 0.06 8.83 -9.30
C ARG A 286 1.05 9.47 -8.34
N SER A 287 0.56 10.35 -7.46
CA SER A 287 1.28 10.79 -6.27
C SER A 287 0.96 9.84 -5.13
N LEU A 288 2.00 9.31 -4.49
CA LEU A 288 1.91 8.41 -3.35
C LEU A 288 2.03 9.23 -2.06
N LEU A 289 0.99 9.17 -1.24
CA LEU A 289 0.90 9.98 -0.03
C LEU A 289 0.82 9.10 1.21
N VAL A 290 1.36 9.64 2.31
CA VAL A 290 1.26 9.04 3.64
C VAL A 290 0.91 10.09 4.68
N LYS A 291 0.04 9.72 5.61
CA LYS A 291 -0.19 10.43 6.86
C LYS A 291 0.21 9.54 8.02
N HIS A 292 1.15 10.01 8.84
CA HIS A 292 1.46 9.37 10.11
C HIS A 292 0.39 9.74 11.12
N THR A 293 -0.19 8.74 11.76
CA THR A 293 -1.12 8.92 12.86
C THR A 293 -0.33 8.99 14.15
N THR A 294 -0.69 9.88 15.05
CA THR A 294 -0.17 9.85 16.42
C THR A 294 -0.82 8.69 17.16
N ALA A 295 -0.22 7.49 17.07
CA ALA A 295 -0.58 6.41 17.95
C ALA A 295 -0.26 6.87 19.39
N ARG A 296 -1.26 6.94 20.28
CA ARG A 296 -1.00 7.04 21.71
C ARG A 296 -0.14 5.83 22.07
N ALA A 297 1.13 6.07 22.41
CA ALA A 297 1.94 5.05 23.05
C ALA A 297 1.13 4.59 24.27
N LYS A 298 0.67 3.34 24.30
CA LYS A 298 0.23 2.73 25.55
C LYS A 298 1.47 2.76 26.41
N GLU A 299 1.46 3.61 27.44
CA GLU A 299 2.50 3.56 28.47
C GLU A 299 2.60 2.10 28.89
N PRO A 300 3.79 1.48 28.82
CA PRO A 300 3.96 0.16 29.38
C PRO A 300 3.61 0.34 30.86
N PHE A 301 2.63 -0.40 31.35
CA PHE A 301 2.40 -0.53 32.78
C PHE A 301 3.68 -1.14 33.35
N LEU A 302 4.63 -0.27 33.69
CA LEU A 302 5.70 -0.61 34.60
C LEU A 302 4.98 -0.93 35.91
N LYS A 303 4.75 -2.22 36.17
CA LYS A 303 4.51 -2.70 37.51
C LYS A 303 5.76 -2.30 38.29
N LEU A 304 5.65 -1.20 39.00
CA LEU A 304 6.60 -0.87 40.06
C LEU A 304 6.57 -2.05 41.00
N ILE A 305 7.55 -2.92 40.86
CA ILE A 305 7.88 -3.92 41.88
C ILE A 305 8.34 -3.07 43.06
N PRO A 306 7.61 -3.07 44.22
CA PRO A 306 8.09 -2.33 45.40
C PRO A 306 9.49 -2.84 45.70
N ALA A 307 10.45 -1.93 45.76
CA ALA A 307 11.76 -2.27 46.20
C ALA A 307 11.61 -2.87 47.62
N LEU A 308 12.01 -4.14 47.78
CA LEU A 308 12.14 -4.75 49.09
C LEU A 308 13.25 -3.98 49.82
N GLU A 309 12.84 -3.09 50.71
CA GLU A 309 13.77 -2.49 51.65
C GLU A 309 14.48 -3.61 52.43
N PRO A 310 15.81 -3.63 52.49
CA PRO A 310 16.51 -4.61 53.27
C PRO A 310 16.19 -4.35 54.75
N GLN A 311 15.56 -5.32 55.42
CA GLN A 311 15.36 -5.29 56.87
C GLN A 311 16.70 -5.15 57.57
N PRO A 312 16.86 -4.20 58.52
CA PRO A 312 18.07 -4.12 59.32
C PRO A 312 18.22 -5.38 60.16
N LYS A 313 19.39 -6.04 60.08
CA LYS A 313 19.75 -7.16 60.93
C LYS A 313 19.76 -6.72 62.39
N PRO A 314 19.11 -7.45 63.32
CA PRO A 314 19.24 -7.14 64.77
C PRO A 314 20.69 -7.26 65.22
N ALA A 315 21.15 -6.25 65.95
CA ALA A 315 22.49 -6.26 66.55
C ALA A 315 22.62 -7.40 67.54
N ALA A 316 23.70 -8.22 67.40
CA ALA A 316 24.00 -9.27 68.33
C ALA A 316 24.49 -8.62 69.65
N TYR A 317 23.76 -8.92 70.74
CA TYR A 317 24.12 -8.54 72.10
C TYR A 317 25.32 -9.41 72.56
N GLN A 318 26.50 -8.81 72.72
CA GLN A 318 27.63 -9.47 73.38
C GLN A 318 27.44 -9.29 74.88
N ALA A 319 27.17 -10.39 75.56
CA ALA A 319 27.28 -10.44 77.04
C ALA A 319 28.75 -10.66 77.42
N GLU A 320 29.28 -9.69 78.15
CA GLU A 320 30.55 -9.81 78.83
C GLU A 320 30.44 -10.82 80.02
N ARG A 321 31.41 -11.68 80.05
CA ARG A 321 32.02 -12.17 81.30
C ARG A 321 33.52 -12.30 81.11
#